data_90db1f694a1a6d955d5e15c1cf73b4c4
#
_entry.id   90db1f694a1a6d955d5e15c1cf73b4c4
#
_cell.length_a   1.000
_cell.length_b   1.000
_cell.length_c   1.000
_cell.angle_alpha   90.00
_cell.angle_beta   90.00
_cell.angle_gamma   90.00
#
_symmetry.space_group_name_H-M   'P 1'
#
loop_
_entity.id
_entity.type
_entity.pdbx_description
1 polymer ?
#
loop_
_entity_poly.entity_id
_entity_poly.type
_entity_poly.pdbx_seq_one_letter_code
_entity_poly.pdbx_strand_id
1 'polypeptide(L)'
;MSIYKNVRTAEVEAPMPKVNIAEKFAGITAYWKPYIAAELNGQYVKLDKLKGEFVFHHHEHEDEMFLVVKGRFRMEFRDRYEWIENGEFIVVPRGVEHRPVAEEECWILLFEPATTLNTGNVENQRTLHALDRV
;
A
#
# COMPACT_ATOMS: atom_id res chain seq x y z
N MET A 1 -10.08 17.30 -21.27
CA MET A 1 -10.29 17.34 -19.80
C MET A 1 -9.10 16.69 -19.12
N SER A 2 -8.60 17.34 -18.10
CA SER A 2 -7.50 16.79 -17.32
C SER A 2 -8.00 15.69 -16.37
N ILE A 3 -7.31 14.55 -16.34
CA ILE A 3 -7.58 13.50 -15.36
C ILE A 3 -7.16 13.92 -13.94
N TYR A 4 -6.42 15.01 -13.80
CA TYR A 4 -5.89 15.48 -12.53
C TYR A 4 -6.70 16.62 -11.91
N LYS A 5 -7.78 17.05 -12.54
CA LYS A 5 -8.51 18.25 -12.10
C LYS A 5 -9.08 18.16 -10.69
N ASN A 6 -9.33 16.95 -10.18
CA ASN A 6 -9.87 16.73 -8.84
C ASN A 6 -8.77 16.48 -7.81
N VAL A 7 -7.51 16.40 -8.23
CA VAL A 7 -6.37 16.15 -7.35
C VAL A 7 -5.73 17.46 -6.91
N ARG A 8 -5.52 18.36 -7.86
CA ARG A 8 -5.00 19.71 -7.62
C ARG A 8 -5.61 20.66 -8.63
N THR A 9 -5.59 21.95 -8.29
CA THR A 9 -6.09 22.97 -9.20
C THR A 9 -5.17 23.14 -10.39
N ALA A 10 -5.64 23.84 -11.43
CA ALA A 10 -4.82 24.19 -12.59
C ALA A 10 -3.77 25.24 -12.26
N GLU A 11 -3.85 25.86 -11.09
CA GLU A 11 -2.87 26.86 -10.67
C GLU A 11 -1.55 26.20 -10.33
N VAL A 12 -0.46 26.93 -10.53
CA VAL A 12 0.87 26.46 -10.16
C VAL A 12 0.99 26.47 -8.65
N GLU A 13 1.17 25.30 -8.08
CA GLU A 13 1.39 25.13 -6.65
C GLU A 13 2.88 24.99 -6.37
N ALA A 14 3.26 25.30 -5.13
CA ALA A 14 4.61 25.01 -4.68
C ALA A 14 4.83 23.50 -4.66
N PRO A 15 6.07 23.04 -4.89
CA PRO A 15 6.36 21.62 -4.73
C PRO A 15 5.96 21.14 -3.34
N MET A 16 5.43 19.92 -3.27
CA MET A 16 5.10 19.29 -1.99
C MET A 16 6.40 19.03 -1.21
N PRO A 17 6.37 19.11 0.13
CA PRO A 17 7.55 18.78 0.93
C PRO A 17 8.00 17.36 0.64
N LYS A 18 9.32 17.14 0.67
CA LYS A 18 9.84 15.78 0.56
C LYS A 18 9.34 14.94 1.72
N VAL A 19 9.20 13.65 1.47
CA VAL A 19 8.84 12.67 2.49
C VAL A 19 10.08 11.86 2.83
N ASN A 20 10.47 11.87 4.10
CA ASN A 20 11.50 10.96 4.61
C ASN A 20 10.79 9.70 5.09
N ILE A 21 10.95 8.63 4.34
CA ILE A 21 10.22 7.37 4.59
C ILE A 21 10.57 6.81 5.96
N ALA A 22 11.86 6.78 6.33
CA ALA A 22 12.29 6.24 7.61
C ALA A 22 11.71 7.02 8.79
N GLU A 23 11.65 8.35 8.69
CA GLU A 23 11.04 9.18 9.72
C GLU A 23 9.55 8.88 9.90
N LYS A 24 8.85 8.68 8.79
CA LYS A 24 7.42 8.33 8.85
C LYS A 24 7.21 6.99 9.54
N PHE A 25 8.00 5.99 9.20
CA PHE A 25 7.91 4.68 9.83
C PHE A 25 8.24 4.71 11.31
N ALA A 26 9.11 5.61 11.75
CA ALA A 26 9.44 5.74 13.18
C ALA A 26 8.21 6.06 14.03
N GLY A 27 7.21 6.71 13.46
CA GLY A 27 5.96 7.04 14.16
C GLY A 27 4.85 6.00 13.99
N ILE A 28 5.07 4.93 13.20
CA ILE A 28 4.07 3.90 12.97
C ILE A 28 4.32 2.74 13.94
N THR A 29 3.33 2.42 14.76
CA THR A 29 3.44 1.34 15.75
C THR A 29 2.50 0.17 15.47
N ALA A 30 1.44 0.39 14.71
CA ALA A 30 0.47 -0.65 14.39
C ALA A 30 0.89 -1.46 13.16
N TYR A 31 0.49 -2.73 13.14
CA TYR A 31 0.66 -3.59 11.97
C TYR A 31 -0.63 -3.63 11.15
N TRP A 32 -0.49 -3.84 9.86
CA TRP A 32 -1.63 -3.98 8.93
C TRP A 32 -2.55 -2.77 8.94
N LYS A 33 -1.96 -1.60 9.14
CA LYS A 33 -2.68 -0.32 9.12
C LYS A 33 -1.93 0.61 8.17
N PRO A 34 -2.36 0.70 6.90
CA PRO A 34 -1.73 1.61 5.94
C PRO A 34 -2.00 3.06 6.29
N TYR A 35 -0.99 3.90 6.11
CA TYR A 35 -1.10 5.35 6.27
C TYR A 35 -0.82 6.02 4.94
N ILE A 36 -1.59 7.04 4.59
CA ILE A 36 -1.36 7.82 3.37
C ILE A 36 -0.20 8.77 3.62
N ALA A 37 0.89 8.61 2.86
CA ALA A 37 2.04 9.49 2.94
C ALA A 37 2.01 10.57 1.85
N ALA A 38 1.41 10.29 0.70
CA ALA A 38 1.34 11.22 -0.42
C ALA A 38 0.24 10.80 -1.38
N GLU A 39 -0.13 11.73 -2.23
CA GLU A 39 -1.11 11.49 -3.30
C GLU A 39 -0.61 12.14 -4.58
N LEU A 40 -0.70 11.43 -5.69
CA LEU A 40 -0.37 11.93 -7.00
C LEU A 40 -1.22 11.22 -8.06
N ASN A 41 -1.79 12.00 -8.97
CA ASN A 41 -2.58 11.48 -10.11
C ASN A 41 -3.68 10.51 -9.72
N GLY A 42 -4.34 10.75 -8.56
CA GLY A 42 -5.38 9.87 -8.07
C GLY A 42 -4.86 8.58 -7.44
N GLN A 43 -3.55 8.45 -7.27
CA GLN A 43 -2.92 7.31 -6.60
C GLN A 43 -2.47 7.73 -5.21
N TYR A 44 -2.48 6.79 -4.28
CA TYR A 44 -1.88 6.98 -2.96
C TYR A 44 -0.53 6.28 -2.86
N VAL A 45 0.41 6.95 -2.21
CA VAL A 45 1.60 6.33 -1.64
C VAL A 45 1.28 6.06 -0.19
N LYS A 46 1.22 4.79 0.18
CA LYS A 46 0.90 4.37 1.55
C LYS A 46 2.10 3.69 2.18
N LEU A 47 2.23 3.84 3.49
CA LEU A 47 3.26 3.16 4.28
C LEU A 47 2.57 2.22 5.26
N ASP A 48 3.07 0.99 5.37
CA ASP A 48 2.46 -0.05 6.19
C ASP A 48 3.53 -0.93 6.82
N LYS A 49 3.34 -1.31 8.07
CA LYS A 49 4.18 -2.30 8.74
C LYS A 49 3.44 -3.63 8.75
N LEU A 50 4.12 -4.67 8.31
CA LEU A 50 3.58 -6.01 8.25
C LEU A 50 4.25 -6.90 9.27
N LYS A 51 3.47 -7.78 9.91
CA LYS A 51 3.97 -8.88 10.71
C LYS A 51 2.87 -9.92 10.86
N GLY A 52 3.20 -11.18 10.57
CA GLY A 52 2.21 -12.25 10.52
C GLY A 52 1.56 -12.35 9.15
N GLU A 53 0.40 -12.95 9.09
CA GLU A 53 -0.33 -13.16 7.83
C GLU A 53 -1.55 -12.26 7.71
N PHE A 54 -1.80 -11.84 6.48
CA PHE A 54 -3.03 -11.17 6.13
C PHE A 54 -4.05 -12.17 5.62
N VAL A 55 -5.19 -11.71 5.13
CA VAL A 55 -6.21 -12.60 4.54
C VAL A 55 -6.03 -12.69 3.03
N PHE A 56 -6.40 -13.80 2.43
CA PHE A 56 -6.52 -13.90 0.98
C PHE A 56 -7.66 -13.00 0.51
N HIS A 57 -7.37 -12.18 -0.49
CA HIS A 57 -8.34 -11.23 -1.05
C HIS A 57 -7.91 -10.83 -2.45
N HIS A 58 -8.78 -10.14 -3.16
CA HIS A 58 -8.46 -9.52 -4.44
C HIS A 58 -9.15 -8.16 -4.55
N HIS A 59 -8.68 -7.35 -5.49
CA HIS A 59 -9.28 -6.06 -5.81
C HIS A 59 -9.85 -6.13 -7.22
N GLU A 60 -11.13 -5.83 -7.37
CA GLU A 60 -11.82 -5.94 -8.66
C GLU A 60 -11.27 -4.96 -9.71
N HIS A 61 -10.89 -3.75 -9.27
CA HIS A 61 -10.64 -2.64 -10.17
C HIS A 61 -9.26 -1.99 -10.01
N GLU A 62 -8.45 -2.46 -9.07
CA GLU A 62 -7.18 -1.81 -8.76
C GLU A 62 -6.00 -2.78 -8.89
N ASP A 63 -4.94 -2.32 -9.55
CA ASP A 63 -3.63 -2.95 -9.46
C ASP A 63 -2.93 -2.38 -8.24
N GLU A 64 -2.07 -3.18 -7.60
CA GLU A 64 -1.33 -2.73 -6.42
C GLU A 64 0.16 -2.98 -6.59
N MET A 65 0.98 -2.00 -6.22
CA MET A 65 2.43 -2.20 -6.13
C MET A 65 2.84 -2.26 -4.66
N PHE A 66 3.60 -3.29 -4.30
CA PHE A 66 4.19 -3.47 -2.98
C PHE A 66 5.70 -3.37 -3.11
N LEU A 67 6.30 -2.37 -2.48
CA LEU A 67 7.76 -2.19 -2.45
C LEU A 67 8.25 -2.42 -1.03
N VAL A 68 9.24 -3.29 -0.84
CA VAL A 68 9.84 -3.50 0.48
C VAL A 68 10.88 -2.41 0.77
N VAL A 69 10.64 -1.65 1.83
CA VAL A 69 11.53 -0.62 2.33
C VAL A 69 12.55 -1.22 3.30
N LYS A 70 12.10 -2.16 4.14
CA LYS A 70 12.96 -2.80 5.13
C LYS A 70 12.40 -4.19 5.48
N GLY A 71 13.26 -5.19 5.48
CA GLY A 71 12.88 -6.55 5.78
C GLY A 71 12.49 -7.32 4.53
N ARG A 72 11.60 -8.25 4.69
CA ARG A 72 11.05 -9.03 3.57
C ARG A 72 9.69 -9.60 3.93
N PHE A 73 8.89 -9.90 2.92
CA PHE A 73 7.65 -10.64 3.07
C PHE A 73 7.47 -11.56 1.88
N ARG A 74 6.63 -12.57 2.01
CA ARG A 74 6.24 -13.36 0.85
C ARG A 74 4.83 -12.98 0.43
N MET A 75 4.65 -12.81 -0.87
CA MET A 75 3.33 -12.66 -1.46
C MET A 75 2.84 -14.04 -1.82
N GLU A 76 1.80 -14.50 -1.17
CA GLU A 76 1.21 -15.80 -1.44
C GLU A 76 0.07 -15.67 -2.43
N PHE A 77 0.11 -16.51 -3.46
CA PHE A 77 -1.00 -16.76 -4.38
C PHE A 77 -1.53 -18.15 -4.08
N ARG A 78 -2.63 -18.56 -4.68
CA ARG A 78 -3.21 -19.88 -4.37
C ARG A 78 -2.32 -21.04 -4.77
N ASP A 79 -1.51 -20.87 -5.81
CA ASP A 79 -0.68 -21.91 -6.40
C ASP A 79 0.81 -21.75 -6.15
N ARG A 80 1.24 -20.61 -5.62
CA ARG A 80 2.67 -20.32 -5.40
C ARG A 80 2.83 -19.14 -4.46
N TYR A 81 4.09 -18.89 -4.09
CA TYR A 81 4.44 -17.65 -3.39
C TYR A 81 5.76 -17.11 -3.92
N GLU A 82 6.02 -15.85 -3.63
CA GLU A 82 7.24 -15.18 -4.05
C GLU A 82 7.73 -14.29 -2.91
N TRP A 83 9.02 -14.38 -2.61
CA TRP A 83 9.65 -13.51 -1.63
C TRP A 83 9.95 -12.16 -2.25
N ILE A 84 9.61 -11.10 -1.52
CA ILE A 84 9.95 -9.73 -1.89
C ILE A 84 10.86 -9.20 -0.81
N GLU A 85 12.08 -8.83 -1.21
CA GLU A 85 13.11 -8.44 -0.26
C GLU A 85 13.43 -6.95 -0.37
N ASN A 86 14.27 -6.47 0.53
CA ASN A 86 14.61 -5.05 0.64
C ASN A 86 14.98 -4.46 -0.73
N GLY A 87 14.30 -3.39 -1.12
CA GLY A 87 14.51 -2.72 -2.41
C GLY A 87 13.81 -3.36 -3.60
N GLU A 88 13.06 -4.43 -3.38
CA GLU A 88 12.31 -5.11 -4.44
C GLU A 88 10.83 -4.75 -4.38
N PHE A 89 10.14 -4.84 -5.51
CA PHE A 89 8.70 -4.65 -5.52
C PHE A 89 8.01 -5.69 -6.40
N ILE A 90 6.73 -5.88 -6.13
CA ILE A 90 5.85 -6.71 -6.96
C ILE A 90 4.58 -5.93 -7.28
N VAL A 91 4.06 -6.12 -8.49
CA VAL A 91 2.75 -5.58 -8.86
C VAL A 91 1.76 -6.73 -8.90
N VAL A 92 0.68 -6.60 -8.14
CA VAL A 92 -0.43 -7.55 -8.16
C VAL A 92 -1.53 -6.96 -9.02
N PRO A 93 -1.83 -7.56 -10.18
CA PRO A 93 -2.89 -7.06 -11.04
C PRO A 93 -4.27 -7.22 -10.39
N ARG A 94 -5.20 -6.39 -10.84
CA ARG A 94 -6.61 -6.51 -10.43
C ARG A 94 -7.12 -7.94 -10.66
N GLY A 95 -7.98 -8.40 -9.77
CA GLY A 95 -8.59 -9.72 -9.85
C GLY A 95 -7.72 -10.87 -9.35
N VAL A 96 -6.43 -10.64 -9.12
CA VAL A 96 -5.53 -11.71 -8.65
C VAL A 96 -5.62 -11.86 -7.14
N GLU A 97 -6.03 -13.05 -6.71
CA GLU A 97 -6.14 -13.37 -5.30
C GLU A 97 -4.77 -13.53 -4.67
N HIS A 98 -4.54 -12.87 -3.54
CA HIS A 98 -3.22 -12.82 -2.90
C HIS A 98 -3.32 -12.59 -1.40
N ARG A 99 -2.22 -12.91 -0.71
CA ARG A 99 -2.08 -12.73 0.73
C ARG A 99 -0.61 -12.42 1.08
N PRO A 100 -0.31 -11.23 1.62
CA PRO A 100 1.04 -10.97 2.15
C PRO A 100 1.25 -11.69 3.48
N VAL A 101 2.45 -12.23 3.67
CA VAL A 101 2.86 -12.89 4.92
C VAL A 101 4.27 -12.44 5.28
N ALA A 102 4.43 -11.86 6.47
CA ALA A 102 5.72 -11.41 6.98
C ALA A 102 6.06 -12.17 8.26
N GLU A 103 7.10 -12.98 8.24
CA GLU A 103 7.52 -13.74 9.42
C GLU A 103 8.09 -12.80 10.49
N GLU A 104 8.86 -11.79 10.06
CA GLU A 104 9.38 -10.73 10.91
C GLU A 104 8.81 -9.40 10.45
N GLU A 105 8.94 -8.37 11.27
CA GLU A 105 8.46 -7.02 10.91
C GLU A 105 9.03 -6.59 9.57
N CYS A 106 8.16 -6.16 8.68
CA CYS A 106 8.51 -5.71 7.33
C CYS A 106 7.84 -4.36 7.06
N TRP A 107 8.59 -3.44 6.49
CA TRP A 107 8.09 -2.11 6.12
C TRP A 107 7.88 -2.05 4.62
N ILE A 108 6.67 -1.73 4.21
CA ILE A 108 6.35 -1.64 2.79
C ILE A 108 5.80 -0.27 2.42
N LEU A 109 6.02 0.08 1.16
CA LEU A 109 5.37 1.19 0.50
C LEU A 109 4.41 0.62 -0.52
N LEU A 110 3.14 1.01 -0.43
CA LEU A 110 2.12 0.66 -1.39
C LEU A 110 1.91 1.83 -2.33
N PHE A 111 1.78 1.56 -3.63
CA PHE A 111 1.38 2.55 -4.61
C PHE A 111 0.17 2.00 -5.37
N GLU A 112 -0.96 2.65 -5.21
CA GLU A 112 -2.24 2.13 -5.67
C GLU A 112 -3.28 3.22 -5.80
N PRO A 113 -4.35 3.01 -6.59
CA PRO A 113 -5.44 3.98 -6.68
C PRO A 113 -6.03 4.31 -5.31
N ALA A 114 -6.44 5.55 -5.13
CA ALA A 114 -7.03 6.03 -3.88
C ALA A 114 -8.29 5.26 -3.48
N THR A 115 -8.94 4.58 -4.41
CA THR A 115 -10.16 3.79 -4.18
C THR A 115 -9.89 2.42 -3.58
N THR A 116 -8.63 2.00 -3.45
CA THR A 116 -8.28 0.65 -3.02
C THR A 116 -8.61 0.44 -1.54
N LEU A 117 -9.48 -0.54 -1.24
CA LEU A 117 -9.80 -0.95 0.11
C LEU A 117 -8.76 -2.00 0.57
N ASN A 118 -8.21 -1.86 1.76
CA ASN A 118 -7.08 -2.70 2.20
C ASN A 118 -7.37 -4.21 2.19
N THR A 119 -8.60 -4.61 2.48
CA THR A 119 -9.00 -6.02 2.46
C THR A 119 -9.74 -6.43 1.19
N GLY A 120 -9.80 -5.56 0.18
CA GLY A 120 -10.40 -5.85 -1.11
C GLY A 120 -11.83 -6.33 -1.01
N ASN A 121 -12.09 -7.53 -1.53
CA ASN A 121 -13.42 -8.14 -1.56
C ASN A 121 -13.85 -8.76 -0.21
N VAL A 122 -12.97 -8.72 0.80
CA VAL A 122 -13.26 -9.31 2.12
C VAL A 122 -13.54 -8.21 3.13
N GLU A 123 -14.64 -8.34 3.87
CA GLU A 123 -14.95 -7.44 4.98
C GLU A 123 -14.70 -8.20 6.28
N ASN A 124 -13.78 -7.68 7.11
CA ASN A 124 -13.46 -8.28 8.41
C ASN A 124 -12.97 -7.21 9.39
N GLN A 125 -12.47 -7.63 10.56
CA GLN A 125 -12.03 -6.68 11.59
C GLN A 125 -10.80 -5.86 11.20
N ARG A 126 -10.08 -6.24 10.15
CA ARG A 126 -8.93 -5.49 9.63
C ARG A 126 -9.31 -4.47 8.56
N THR A 127 -10.57 -4.48 8.09
CA THR A 127 -11.01 -3.57 7.04
C THR A 127 -11.02 -2.14 7.53
N LEU A 128 -10.37 -1.25 6.78
CA LEU A 128 -10.27 0.18 7.09
C LEU A 128 -10.89 0.99 5.95
N HIS A 129 -12.10 1.53 6.19
CA HIS A 129 -12.79 2.35 5.19
C HIS A 129 -12.25 3.76 5.08
N ALA A 130 -11.52 4.22 6.10
CA ALA A 130 -10.85 5.52 6.10
C ALA A 130 -9.44 5.34 6.64
N LEU A 131 -8.46 5.97 6.00
CA LEU A 131 -7.07 5.88 6.38
C LEU A 131 -6.58 7.21 6.94
N ASP A 132 -5.71 7.13 7.95
CA ASP A 132 -5.02 8.29 8.48
C ASP A 132 -3.86 8.68 7.56
N ARG A 133 -3.50 9.95 7.61
CA ARG A 133 -2.31 10.47 6.94
C ARG A 133 -1.13 10.50 7.89
N VAL A 134 0.03 10.35 7.33
CA VAL A 134 1.26 10.36 8.10
C VAL A 134 2.25 11.40 7.56
#